data_97b27f4ab30460179d365a671b986ab8
#
_entry.id   97b27f4ab30460179d365a671b986ab8
#
_cell.length_a   1.000
_cell.length_b   1.000
_cell.length_c   1.000
_cell.angle_alpha   90.00
_cell.angle_beta   90.00
_cell.angle_gamma   90.00
#
_symmetry.space_group_name_H-M   'P 1'
#
loop_
_entity.id
_entity.type
_entity.pdbx_description
1 polymer ?
#
loop_
_entity_poly.entity_id
_entity_poly.type
_entity_poly.pdbx_seq_one_letter_code
_entity_poly.pdbx_strand_id
1 'polypeptide(L)'
;MLEIIEDTLIDAIKLLPFLFITYLIMEYIEHKMGHKTKHAIKKSGKWGPIIGSILGVFPQCGFSVSATNLYAGRVITLGTLIAVYLSTSDEMLPIFISEAVSPIIILKILGIKLVIGMIAGIIIDLIVHIINNKIINKQNPKEMVEENEEDEIGHICEEEHCHCNESGILKSSIHHTLSIFLFIIIITFIINTVVHFVGEDTIASWILNKPVIGPLITSLIGLIPNCAASVIITNMYLENVISLGSMISGLLTGAGVGLAVLFKTNNKIKENIGIIVLLYAIGAISGIIIDLIGIAL
;
A
#
# COMPACT_ATOMS: atom_id res chain seq x y z
N MET A 1 0.50 7.99 27.05
CA MET A 1 0.32 9.26 26.33
C MET A 1 1.63 9.81 25.79
N LEU A 2 2.69 9.98 26.58
CA LEU A 2 4.02 10.44 26.09
C LEU A 2 4.60 9.42 25.10
N GLU A 3 4.56 8.14 25.39
CA GLU A 3 4.99 7.06 24.50
C GLU A 3 4.25 7.09 23.15
N ILE A 4 2.91 7.25 23.17
CA ILE A 4 2.12 7.34 21.92
C ILE A 4 2.57 8.50 21.04
N ILE A 5 2.89 9.65 21.65
CA ILE A 5 3.37 10.83 20.91
C ILE A 5 4.76 10.57 20.34
N GLU A 6 5.64 9.95 21.12
CA GLU A 6 7.01 9.62 20.71
C GLU A 6 7.01 8.63 19.54
N ASP A 7 6.26 7.54 19.63
CA ASP A 7 6.11 6.53 18.58
C ASP A 7 5.52 7.14 17.30
N THR A 8 4.45 7.95 17.45
CA THR A 8 3.82 8.63 16.30
C THR A 8 4.79 9.56 15.58
N LEU A 9 5.61 10.32 16.33
CA LEU A 9 6.59 11.24 15.76
C LEU A 9 7.73 10.49 15.08
N ILE A 10 8.24 9.43 15.67
CA ILE A 10 9.32 8.61 15.11
C ILE A 10 8.87 7.99 13.78
N ASP A 11 7.67 7.42 13.73
CA ASP A 11 7.13 6.80 12.53
C ASP A 11 6.87 7.84 11.43
N ALA A 12 6.29 8.97 11.77
CA ALA A 12 6.07 10.05 10.81
C ALA A 12 7.39 10.60 10.24
N ILE A 13 8.41 10.81 11.07
CA ILE A 13 9.72 11.34 10.62
C ILE A 13 10.41 10.35 9.67
N LYS A 14 10.32 9.05 9.92
CA LYS A 14 10.86 8.01 9.01
C LYS A 14 10.25 8.08 7.61
N LEU A 15 8.99 8.51 7.49
CA LEU A 15 8.27 8.62 6.20
C LEU A 15 8.63 9.88 5.42
N LEU A 16 9.09 10.94 6.09
CA LEU A 16 9.31 12.26 5.51
C LEU A 16 10.24 12.25 4.27
N PRO A 17 11.43 11.60 4.28
CA PRO A 17 12.30 11.57 3.11
C PRO A 17 11.67 10.88 1.90
N PHE A 18 10.88 9.84 2.11
CA PHE A 18 10.18 9.11 1.03
C PHE A 18 9.07 9.96 0.42
N LEU A 19 8.27 10.62 1.26
CA LEU A 19 7.26 11.57 0.83
C LEU A 19 7.87 12.68 -0.02
N PHE A 20 8.93 13.31 0.48
CA PHE A 20 9.58 14.41 -0.22
C PHE A 20 10.13 13.99 -1.60
N ILE A 21 10.83 12.86 -1.67
CA ILE A 21 11.36 12.32 -2.94
C ILE A 21 10.21 12.00 -3.90
N THR A 22 9.13 11.42 -3.41
CA THR A 22 7.96 11.07 -4.24
C THR A 22 7.32 12.31 -4.84
N TYR A 23 7.06 13.34 -4.04
CA TYR A 23 6.50 14.59 -4.53
C TYR A 23 7.46 15.33 -5.44
N LEU A 24 8.76 15.28 -5.17
CA LEU A 24 9.76 15.86 -6.06
C LEU A 24 9.75 15.19 -7.45
N ILE A 25 9.61 13.86 -7.49
CA ILE A 25 9.50 13.11 -8.75
C ILE A 25 8.19 13.45 -9.46
N MET A 26 7.08 13.53 -8.76
CA MET A 26 5.78 13.89 -9.35
C MET A 26 5.80 15.29 -9.96
N GLU A 27 6.27 16.27 -9.23
CA GLU A 27 6.41 17.65 -9.70
C GLU A 27 7.38 17.75 -10.89
N TYR A 28 8.48 16.99 -10.87
CA TYR A 28 9.40 16.94 -12.00
C TYR A 28 8.74 16.33 -13.26
N ILE A 29 7.95 15.28 -13.11
CA ILE A 29 7.19 14.66 -14.20
C ILE A 29 6.16 15.66 -14.75
N GLU A 30 5.48 16.40 -13.87
CA GLU A 30 4.47 17.37 -14.27
C GLU A 30 5.07 18.56 -15.02
N HIS A 31 6.13 19.17 -14.47
CA HIS A 31 6.70 20.40 -15.03
C HIS A 31 7.67 20.19 -16.20
N LYS A 32 8.42 19.09 -16.23
CA LYS A 32 9.48 18.91 -17.24
C LYS A 32 9.18 17.86 -18.31
N MET A 33 8.26 16.93 -18.06
CA MET A 33 7.95 15.87 -19.00
C MET A 33 6.74 16.24 -19.86
N GLY A 34 6.96 16.43 -21.16
CA GLY A 34 5.88 16.64 -22.13
C GLY A 34 4.98 15.40 -22.27
N HIS A 35 3.80 15.59 -22.90
CA HIS A 35 2.80 14.54 -23.16
C HIS A 35 3.34 13.20 -23.68
N LYS A 36 4.35 13.23 -24.55
CA LYS A 36 4.96 12.00 -25.11
C LYS A 36 5.67 11.15 -24.06
N THR A 37 6.28 11.77 -23.06
CA THR A 37 7.02 11.05 -22.01
C THR A 37 6.07 10.52 -20.95
N LYS A 38 5.02 11.26 -20.62
CA LYS A 38 3.92 10.77 -19.75
C LYS A 38 3.29 9.50 -20.35
N HIS A 39 3.03 9.49 -21.66
CA HIS A 39 2.50 8.32 -22.38
C HIS A 39 3.50 7.15 -22.42
N ALA A 40 4.80 7.41 -22.49
CA ALA A 40 5.83 6.36 -22.46
C ALA A 40 5.94 5.70 -21.08
N ILE A 41 5.84 6.47 -19.99
CA ILE A 41 5.78 5.95 -18.60
C ILE A 41 4.55 5.07 -18.41
N LYS A 42 3.37 5.52 -18.88
CA LYS A 42 2.13 4.75 -18.85
C LYS A 42 2.23 3.44 -19.67
N LYS A 43 2.95 3.46 -20.79
CA LYS A 43 3.16 2.28 -21.65
C LYS A 43 4.20 1.29 -21.10
N SER A 44 5.16 1.73 -20.31
CA SER A 44 6.13 0.87 -19.62
C SER A 44 5.54 0.14 -18.41
N GLY A 45 4.28 0.43 -18.04
CA GLY A 45 3.56 -0.13 -16.90
C GLY A 45 3.40 -1.66 -16.88
N LYS A 46 3.70 -2.37 -17.98
CA LYS A 46 3.67 -3.85 -18.01
C LYS A 46 4.62 -4.51 -17.01
N TRP A 47 5.71 -3.86 -16.65
CA TRP A 47 6.68 -4.33 -15.66
C TRP A 47 6.41 -3.75 -14.26
N GLY A 48 5.43 -2.84 -14.15
CA GLY A 48 5.07 -2.16 -12.91
C GLY A 48 4.84 -3.11 -11.74
N PRO A 49 3.99 -4.14 -11.84
CA PRO A 49 3.74 -5.07 -10.73
C PRO A 49 4.99 -5.84 -10.28
N ILE A 50 5.91 -6.18 -11.21
CA ILE A 50 7.15 -6.87 -10.88
C ILE A 50 8.08 -5.95 -10.09
N ILE A 51 8.31 -4.74 -10.61
CA ILE A 51 9.14 -3.74 -9.93
C ILE A 51 8.51 -3.33 -8.60
N GLY A 52 7.19 -3.13 -8.59
CA GLY A 52 6.43 -2.78 -7.40
C GLY A 52 6.55 -3.82 -6.29
N SER A 53 6.40 -5.12 -6.62
CA SER A 53 6.53 -6.19 -5.63
C SER A 53 7.95 -6.29 -5.06
N ILE A 54 8.99 -6.05 -5.87
CA ILE A 54 10.38 -6.04 -5.40
C ILE A 54 10.61 -4.85 -4.45
N LEU A 55 10.13 -3.66 -4.81
CA LEU A 55 10.26 -2.47 -3.98
C LEU A 55 9.47 -2.59 -2.67
N GLY A 56 8.30 -3.21 -2.69
CA GLY A 56 7.47 -3.43 -1.50
C GLY A 56 8.13 -4.33 -0.45
N VAL A 57 9.05 -5.23 -0.82
CA VAL A 57 9.75 -6.10 0.13
C VAL A 57 10.63 -5.31 1.11
N PHE A 58 11.07 -4.11 0.75
CA PHE A 58 11.85 -3.28 1.68
C PHE A 58 11.00 -2.90 2.90
N PRO A 59 11.53 -3.09 4.12
CA PRO A 59 10.79 -2.91 5.36
C PRO A 59 10.62 -1.43 5.70
N GLN A 60 9.74 -0.76 4.99
CA GLN A 60 9.42 0.64 5.24
C GLN A 60 8.09 1.06 4.62
N CYS A 61 7.18 1.61 5.45
CA CYS A 61 5.87 2.14 5.03
C CYS A 61 5.98 3.26 3.99
N GLY A 62 7.15 3.88 3.84
CA GLY A 62 7.39 4.92 2.84
C GLY A 62 7.15 4.45 1.41
N PHE A 63 7.42 3.18 1.10
CA PHE A 63 7.17 2.63 -0.24
C PHE A 63 5.68 2.50 -0.53
N SER A 64 4.86 2.08 0.44
CA SER A 64 3.41 1.98 0.28
C SER A 64 2.77 3.36 0.12
N VAL A 65 3.22 4.35 0.90
CA VAL A 65 2.76 5.75 0.78
C VAL A 65 3.19 6.35 -0.56
N SER A 66 4.43 6.13 -0.98
CA SER A 66 4.94 6.60 -2.28
C SER A 66 4.16 5.99 -3.44
N ALA A 67 3.89 4.68 -3.39
CA ALA A 67 3.07 4.00 -4.40
C ALA A 67 1.64 4.56 -4.43
N THR A 68 1.06 4.87 -3.26
CA THR A 68 -0.26 5.48 -3.16
C THR A 68 -0.31 6.83 -3.87
N ASN A 69 0.65 7.70 -3.62
CA ASN A 69 0.73 9.02 -4.26
C ASN A 69 0.93 8.91 -5.77
N LEU A 70 1.84 8.02 -6.21
CA LEU A 70 2.06 7.77 -7.64
C LEU A 70 0.80 7.18 -8.31
N TYR A 71 0.02 6.37 -7.60
CA TYR A 71 -1.24 5.84 -8.10
C TYR A 71 -2.32 6.94 -8.19
N ALA A 72 -2.47 7.76 -7.16
CA ALA A 72 -3.38 8.91 -7.18
C ALA A 72 -3.03 9.88 -8.31
N GLY A 73 -1.73 10.11 -8.57
CA GLY A 73 -1.22 10.85 -9.73
C GLY A 73 -1.29 10.11 -11.07
N ARG A 74 -1.90 8.91 -11.11
CA ARG A 74 -2.02 8.07 -12.33
C ARG A 74 -0.70 7.74 -13.03
N VAL A 75 0.41 7.79 -12.30
CA VAL A 75 1.75 7.42 -12.79
C VAL A 75 1.93 5.91 -12.84
N ILE A 76 1.39 5.19 -11.86
CA ILE A 76 1.43 3.72 -11.80
C ILE A 76 0.03 3.10 -11.94
N THR A 77 0.01 1.83 -12.34
CA THR A 77 -1.25 1.06 -12.51
C THR A 77 -1.81 0.57 -11.19
N LEU A 78 -3.11 0.18 -11.17
CA LEU A 78 -3.74 -0.47 -10.03
C LEU A 78 -3.01 -1.76 -9.63
N GLY A 79 -2.62 -2.59 -10.62
CA GLY A 79 -1.88 -3.82 -10.34
C GLY A 79 -0.51 -3.56 -9.71
N THR A 80 0.16 -2.47 -10.10
CA THR A 80 1.43 -2.05 -9.46
C THR A 80 1.20 -1.64 -8.00
N LEU A 81 0.17 -0.84 -7.71
CA LEU A 81 -0.17 -0.44 -6.34
C LEU A 81 -0.44 -1.67 -5.46
N ILE A 82 -1.29 -2.58 -5.93
CA ILE A 82 -1.63 -3.82 -5.20
C ILE A 82 -0.39 -4.70 -5.00
N ALA A 83 0.50 -4.79 -6.01
CA ALA A 83 1.75 -5.54 -5.88
C ALA A 83 2.65 -4.98 -4.78
N VAL A 84 2.78 -3.65 -4.69
CA VAL A 84 3.51 -2.99 -3.59
C VAL A 84 2.86 -3.31 -2.24
N TYR A 85 1.55 -3.11 -2.11
CA TYR A 85 0.84 -3.32 -0.84
C TYR A 85 0.97 -4.77 -0.33
N LEU A 86 0.75 -5.76 -1.19
CA LEU A 86 0.84 -7.17 -0.83
C LEU A 86 2.27 -7.60 -0.44
N SER A 87 3.29 -7.00 -1.03
CA SER A 87 4.69 -7.35 -0.75
C SER A 87 5.30 -6.57 0.41
N THR A 88 4.66 -5.48 0.87
CA THR A 88 5.15 -4.65 1.98
C THR A 88 5.42 -5.48 3.24
N SER A 89 6.60 -5.29 3.84
CA SER A 89 7.09 -6.12 4.95
C SER A 89 7.54 -5.28 6.15
N ASP A 90 6.82 -4.22 6.47
CA ASP A 90 7.13 -3.20 7.46
C ASP A 90 7.84 -3.71 8.74
N GLU A 91 7.10 -3.95 9.81
CA GLU A 91 7.68 -4.32 11.11
C GLU A 91 8.00 -5.83 11.23
N MET A 92 7.49 -6.67 10.33
CA MET A 92 7.75 -8.12 10.36
C MET A 92 9.25 -8.42 10.29
N LEU A 93 9.98 -7.76 9.39
CA LEU A 93 11.40 -8.05 9.17
C LEU A 93 12.27 -7.65 10.36
N PRO A 94 12.15 -6.44 10.94
CA PRO A 94 12.84 -6.08 12.18
C PRO A 94 12.57 -7.05 13.33
N ILE A 95 11.30 -7.46 13.53
CA ILE A 95 10.92 -8.40 14.60
C ILE A 95 11.58 -9.76 14.40
N PHE A 96 11.50 -10.32 13.20
CA PHE A 96 12.14 -11.60 12.93
C PHE A 96 13.66 -11.59 13.12
N ILE A 97 14.30 -10.45 12.84
CA ILE A 97 15.74 -10.27 13.08
C ILE A 97 16.02 -10.18 14.58
N SER A 98 15.23 -9.44 15.35
CA SER A 98 15.40 -9.30 16.81
C SER A 98 15.19 -10.61 17.55
N GLU A 99 14.22 -11.43 17.09
CA GLU A 99 13.92 -12.75 17.65
C GLU A 99 14.82 -13.86 17.07
N ALA A 100 15.88 -13.48 16.36
CA ALA A 100 16.89 -14.39 15.79
C ALA A 100 16.28 -15.53 14.94
N VAL A 101 15.19 -15.27 14.25
CA VAL A 101 14.56 -16.21 13.31
C VAL A 101 15.55 -16.54 12.19
N SER A 102 15.60 -17.82 11.79
CA SER A 102 16.50 -18.26 10.72
C SER A 102 16.35 -17.41 9.45
N PRO A 103 17.44 -16.88 8.87
CA PRO A 103 17.40 -16.09 7.64
C PRO A 103 16.71 -16.82 6.47
N ILE A 104 16.78 -18.15 6.46
CA ILE A 104 16.11 -18.96 5.43
C ILE A 104 14.58 -18.86 5.54
N ILE A 105 14.05 -18.87 6.77
CA ILE A 105 12.60 -18.70 7.01
C ILE A 105 12.16 -17.30 6.59
N ILE A 106 12.92 -16.28 6.98
CA ILE A 106 12.66 -14.89 6.58
C ILE A 106 12.60 -14.77 5.06
N LEU A 107 13.59 -15.29 4.34
CA LEU A 107 13.65 -15.25 2.87
C LEU A 107 12.48 -16.01 2.23
N LYS A 108 12.06 -17.14 2.81
CA LYS A 108 10.90 -17.89 2.32
C LYS A 108 9.60 -17.07 2.45
N ILE A 109 9.38 -16.44 3.60
CA ILE A 109 8.19 -15.62 3.85
C ILE A 109 8.17 -14.39 2.93
N LEU A 110 9.29 -13.68 2.80
CA LEU A 110 9.44 -12.56 1.87
C LEU A 110 9.22 -13.01 0.42
N GLY A 111 9.77 -14.17 0.05
CA GLY A 111 9.58 -14.77 -1.28
C GLY A 111 8.11 -15.09 -1.57
N ILE A 112 7.38 -15.65 -0.60
CA ILE A 112 5.94 -15.93 -0.73
C ILE A 112 5.16 -14.62 -0.95
N LYS A 113 5.39 -13.59 -0.14
CA LYS A 113 4.75 -12.29 -0.28
C LYS A 113 5.04 -11.63 -1.63
N LEU A 114 6.31 -11.65 -2.05
CA LEU A 114 6.75 -11.11 -3.34
C LEU A 114 6.03 -11.82 -4.50
N VAL A 115 6.00 -13.14 -4.50
CA VAL A 115 5.37 -13.93 -5.57
C VAL A 115 3.87 -13.69 -5.62
N ILE A 116 3.19 -13.67 -4.47
CA ILE A 116 1.75 -13.40 -4.40
C ILE A 116 1.47 -11.97 -4.90
N GLY A 117 2.23 -10.97 -4.44
CA GLY A 117 2.07 -9.58 -4.87
C GLY A 117 2.29 -9.41 -6.38
N MET A 118 3.33 -10.03 -6.92
CA MET A 118 3.65 -9.98 -8.35
C MET A 118 2.54 -10.63 -9.19
N ILE A 119 2.12 -11.84 -8.85
CA ILE A 119 1.07 -12.57 -9.59
C ILE A 119 -0.25 -11.81 -9.53
N ALA A 120 -0.66 -11.38 -8.34
CA ALA A 120 -1.90 -10.63 -8.15
C ALA A 120 -1.89 -9.32 -8.95
N GLY A 121 -0.79 -8.56 -8.88
CA GLY A 121 -0.65 -7.30 -9.62
C GLY A 121 -0.73 -7.49 -11.14
N ILE A 122 -0.06 -8.51 -11.69
CA ILE A 122 -0.12 -8.83 -13.13
C ILE A 122 -1.55 -9.22 -13.53
N ILE A 123 -2.22 -10.07 -12.75
CA ILE A 123 -3.60 -10.50 -13.03
C ILE A 123 -4.55 -9.31 -13.04
N ILE A 124 -4.42 -8.40 -12.06
CA ILE A 124 -5.26 -7.21 -11.96
C ILE A 124 -5.05 -6.30 -13.17
N ASP A 125 -3.83 -6.02 -13.55
CA ASP A 125 -3.55 -5.18 -14.73
C ASP A 125 -4.06 -5.81 -16.02
N LEU A 126 -3.96 -7.15 -16.14
CA LEU A 126 -4.52 -7.87 -17.27
C LEU A 126 -6.05 -7.75 -17.31
N ILE A 127 -6.74 -7.93 -16.18
CA ILE A 127 -8.19 -7.80 -16.08
C ILE A 127 -8.63 -6.39 -16.44
N VAL A 128 -8.00 -5.37 -15.87
CA VAL A 128 -8.29 -3.96 -16.15
C VAL A 128 -8.10 -3.66 -17.65
N HIS A 129 -7.01 -4.17 -18.24
CA HIS A 129 -6.76 -4.00 -19.68
C HIS A 129 -7.84 -4.65 -20.56
N ILE A 130 -8.28 -5.87 -20.21
CA ILE A 130 -9.35 -6.57 -20.93
C ILE A 130 -10.69 -5.83 -20.81
N ILE A 131 -11.02 -5.32 -19.63
CA ILE A 131 -12.27 -4.58 -19.38
C ILE A 131 -12.26 -3.29 -20.19
N ASN A 132 -11.18 -2.51 -20.14
CA ASN A 132 -11.04 -1.28 -20.89
C ASN A 132 -11.17 -1.50 -22.40
N ASN A 133 -10.52 -2.53 -22.94
CA ASN A 133 -10.63 -2.87 -24.37
C ASN A 133 -12.06 -3.28 -24.76
N LYS A 134 -12.81 -3.93 -23.88
CA LYS A 134 -14.23 -4.28 -24.15
C LYS A 134 -15.13 -3.05 -24.14
N ILE A 135 -14.87 -2.06 -23.30
CA ILE A 135 -15.62 -0.80 -23.22
C ILE A 135 -15.36 0.03 -24.48
N ILE A 136 -14.08 0.18 -24.87
CA ILE A 136 -13.68 0.91 -26.08
C ILE A 136 -14.31 0.30 -27.35
N ASN A 137 -14.36 -1.03 -27.45
CA ASN A 137 -14.97 -1.71 -28.60
C ASN A 137 -16.52 -1.60 -28.64
N LYS A 138 -17.16 -1.18 -27.55
CA LYS A 138 -18.62 -0.99 -27.47
C LYS A 138 -19.09 0.43 -27.75
N GLN A 139 -18.21 1.42 -27.69
CA GLN A 139 -18.47 2.83 -27.94
C GLN A 139 -17.74 3.27 -29.21
N ASN A 140 -18.42 4.08 -30.04
CA ASN A 140 -17.85 4.57 -31.31
C ASN A 140 -16.50 5.26 -31.10
N PRO A 141 -15.46 4.94 -31.92
CA PRO A 141 -14.07 5.35 -31.62
C PRO A 141 -13.76 6.86 -31.81
N LYS A 142 -14.70 7.71 -32.15
CA LYS A 142 -14.41 9.09 -32.59
C LYS A 142 -14.64 10.18 -31.56
N GLU A 143 -15.32 9.92 -30.44
CA GLU A 143 -15.69 10.99 -29.49
C GLU A 143 -15.01 10.90 -28.11
N MET A 144 -14.25 9.85 -27.80
CA MET A 144 -13.69 9.64 -26.44
C MET A 144 -12.19 9.80 -26.29
N VAL A 145 -11.45 10.15 -27.34
CA VAL A 145 -9.98 10.23 -27.27
C VAL A 145 -9.50 11.56 -26.72
N GLU A 146 -10.31 12.62 -26.77
CA GLU A 146 -9.88 13.97 -26.36
C GLU A 146 -10.34 14.41 -24.96
N GLU A 147 -11.39 13.83 -24.39
CA GLU A 147 -11.97 14.34 -23.11
C GLU A 147 -11.40 13.70 -21.81
N ASN A 148 -10.67 12.57 -21.87
CA ASN A 148 -10.27 11.86 -20.65
C ASN A 148 -8.76 11.91 -20.32
N GLU A 149 -7.94 12.61 -21.10
CA GLU A 149 -6.48 12.58 -20.90
C GLU A 149 -5.89 13.88 -20.31
N GLU A 150 -6.60 14.98 -20.30
CA GLU A 150 -6.03 16.28 -19.91
C GLU A 150 -6.14 16.62 -18.43
N ASP A 151 -7.07 16.03 -17.67
CA ASP A 151 -7.48 16.59 -16.37
C ASP A 151 -6.99 15.86 -15.11
N GLU A 152 -6.49 14.60 -15.17
CA GLU A 152 -6.33 13.81 -13.93
C GLU A 152 -5.10 14.15 -13.10
N ILE A 153 -4.00 14.65 -13.67
CA ILE A 153 -2.79 15.05 -12.90
C ILE A 153 -2.92 16.48 -12.39
N GLY A 154 -3.57 17.36 -13.15
CA GLY A 154 -3.83 18.73 -12.74
C GLY A 154 -4.75 18.85 -11.52
N HIS A 155 -5.69 17.91 -11.35
CA HIS A 155 -6.64 17.90 -10.23
C HIS A 155 -6.00 17.81 -8.83
N ILE A 156 -4.85 17.16 -8.66
CA ILE A 156 -4.17 17.11 -7.35
C ILE A 156 -3.70 18.51 -6.94
N CYS A 157 -3.20 19.30 -7.89
CA CYS A 157 -2.78 20.68 -7.63
C CYS A 157 -3.96 21.63 -7.43
N GLU A 158 -5.08 21.43 -8.13
CA GLU A 158 -6.28 22.26 -7.98
C GLU A 158 -6.96 22.03 -6.61
N GLU A 159 -7.00 20.79 -6.13
CA GLU A 159 -7.67 20.44 -4.87
C GLU A 159 -6.92 20.89 -3.63
N GLU A 160 -5.58 20.94 -3.67
CA GLU A 160 -4.77 21.46 -2.56
C GLU A 160 -4.57 22.99 -2.64
N HIS A 161 -5.25 23.69 -3.58
CA HIS A 161 -5.16 25.16 -3.77
C HIS A 161 -3.72 25.68 -3.89
N CYS A 162 -2.79 24.86 -4.39
CA CYS A 162 -1.42 25.28 -4.60
C CYS A 162 -1.26 25.93 -5.97
N HIS A 163 -0.72 27.14 -6.00
CA HIS A 163 -0.37 27.85 -7.24
C HIS A 163 0.92 27.25 -7.82
N CYS A 164 0.86 25.96 -8.22
CA CYS A 164 2.02 25.19 -8.66
C CYS A 164 2.69 25.79 -9.91
N ASN A 165 1.91 26.45 -10.77
CA ASN A 165 2.44 27.13 -11.96
C ASN A 165 3.31 28.35 -11.69
N GLU A 166 3.21 28.95 -10.50
CA GLU A 166 3.97 30.15 -10.10
C GLU A 166 5.10 29.83 -9.10
N SER A 167 5.00 28.73 -8.36
CA SER A 167 6.00 28.28 -7.40
C SER A 167 6.90 27.21 -8.02
N GLY A 168 8.22 27.38 -7.99
CA GLY A 168 9.17 26.38 -8.54
C GLY A 168 8.98 24.99 -7.95
N ILE A 169 9.34 23.93 -8.70
CA ILE A 169 9.21 22.48 -8.37
C ILE A 169 9.50 22.18 -6.89
N LEU A 170 10.58 22.74 -6.33
CA LEU A 170 10.99 22.46 -4.96
C LEU A 170 9.99 22.98 -3.92
N LYS A 171 9.43 24.18 -4.13
CA LYS A 171 8.48 24.79 -3.20
C LYS A 171 7.16 24.05 -3.19
N SER A 172 6.68 23.63 -4.36
CA SER A 172 5.48 22.82 -4.50
C SER A 172 5.66 21.46 -3.82
N SER A 173 6.77 20.75 -4.09
CA SER A 173 7.08 19.47 -3.45
C SER A 173 7.12 19.56 -1.92
N ILE A 174 7.70 20.63 -1.35
CA ILE A 174 7.72 20.85 0.10
C ILE A 174 6.30 21.04 0.64
N HIS A 175 5.47 21.84 -0.03
CA HIS A 175 4.10 22.12 0.40
C HIS A 175 3.27 20.83 0.46
N HIS A 176 3.28 20.04 -0.62
CA HIS A 176 2.58 18.75 -0.68
C HIS A 176 3.10 17.77 0.37
N THR A 177 4.44 17.67 0.53
CA THR A 177 5.04 16.84 1.57
C THR A 177 4.54 17.22 2.95
N LEU A 178 4.49 18.52 3.27
CA LEU A 178 4.06 19.00 4.59
C LEU A 178 2.57 18.73 4.85
N SER A 179 1.72 18.92 3.84
CA SER A 179 0.28 18.64 3.93
C SER A 179 -0.01 17.18 4.25
N ILE A 180 0.61 16.25 3.50
CA ILE A 180 0.45 14.81 3.74
C ILE A 180 1.13 14.37 5.04
N PHE A 181 2.29 14.92 5.37
CA PHE A 181 2.99 14.64 6.62
C PHE A 181 2.14 14.99 7.85
N LEU A 182 1.51 16.16 7.85
CA LEU A 182 0.59 16.57 8.92
C LEU A 182 -0.62 15.60 9.03
N PHE A 183 -1.19 15.22 7.89
CA PHE A 183 -2.28 14.25 7.86
C PHE A 183 -1.86 12.90 8.44
N ILE A 184 -0.66 12.40 8.08
CA ILE A 184 -0.12 11.15 8.60
C ILE A 184 0.06 11.22 10.11
N ILE A 185 0.63 12.29 10.66
CA ILE A 185 0.78 12.47 12.12
C ILE A 185 -0.57 12.37 12.82
N ILE A 186 -1.58 13.09 12.34
CA ILE A 186 -2.90 13.11 12.96
C ILE A 186 -3.54 11.72 12.92
N ILE A 187 -3.53 11.06 11.75
CA ILE A 187 -4.19 9.76 11.59
C ILE A 187 -3.49 8.67 12.41
N THR A 188 -2.15 8.65 12.38
CA THR A 188 -1.34 7.69 13.14
C THR A 188 -1.52 7.90 14.64
N PHE A 189 -1.57 9.13 15.12
CA PHE A 189 -1.85 9.44 16.52
C PHE A 189 -3.23 8.94 16.97
N ILE A 190 -4.26 9.16 16.14
CA ILE A 190 -5.62 8.66 16.44
C ILE A 190 -5.62 7.13 16.52
N ILE A 191 -5.00 6.46 15.56
CA ILE A 191 -4.96 4.99 15.48
C ILE A 191 -4.16 4.42 16.64
N ASN A 192 -2.96 4.95 16.95
CA ASN A 192 -2.14 4.53 18.08
C ASN A 192 -2.89 4.70 19.40
N THR A 193 -3.63 5.80 19.54
CA THR A 193 -4.48 6.03 20.71
C THR A 193 -5.57 4.96 20.83
N VAL A 194 -6.27 4.65 19.74
CA VAL A 194 -7.31 3.61 19.74
C VAL A 194 -6.72 2.24 20.08
N VAL A 195 -5.60 1.86 19.46
CA VAL A 195 -4.91 0.59 19.72
C VAL A 195 -4.48 0.50 21.19
N HIS A 196 -3.93 1.57 21.75
CA HIS A 196 -3.53 1.62 23.17
C HIS A 196 -4.70 1.45 24.12
N PHE A 197 -5.88 2.04 23.82
CA PHE A 197 -7.07 1.89 24.67
C PHE A 197 -7.77 0.53 24.52
N VAL A 198 -7.80 -0.03 23.32
CA VAL A 198 -8.36 -1.37 23.06
C VAL A 198 -7.48 -2.45 23.69
N GLY A 199 -6.17 -2.23 23.68
CA GLY A 199 -5.15 -3.17 24.12
C GLY A 199 -4.80 -4.22 23.06
N GLU A 200 -3.52 -4.48 22.92
CA GLU A 200 -3.01 -5.47 21.96
C GLU A 200 -3.53 -6.87 22.27
N ASP A 201 -3.61 -7.24 23.54
CA ASP A 201 -4.17 -8.53 24.02
C ASP A 201 -5.61 -8.73 23.58
N THR A 202 -6.43 -7.65 23.57
CA THR A 202 -7.83 -7.73 23.14
C THR A 202 -7.91 -8.00 21.63
N ILE A 203 -7.10 -7.31 20.84
CA ILE A 203 -7.02 -7.53 19.39
C ILE A 203 -6.53 -8.95 19.11
N ALA A 204 -5.49 -9.40 19.81
CA ALA A 204 -4.97 -10.76 19.72
C ALA A 204 -6.03 -11.82 20.06
N SER A 205 -6.88 -11.57 21.04
CA SER A 205 -7.94 -12.50 21.44
C SER A 205 -9.01 -12.75 20.36
N TRP A 206 -9.15 -11.86 19.40
CA TRP A 206 -10.10 -12.01 18.27
C TRP A 206 -9.60 -12.97 17.21
N ILE A 207 -8.30 -13.27 17.20
CA ILE A 207 -7.68 -14.15 16.20
C ILE A 207 -7.88 -15.61 16.63
N LEU A 208 -8.69 -16.33 15.87
CA LEU A 208 -8.94 -17.75 16.08
C LEU A 208 -7.96 -18.58 15.23
N ASN A 209 -7.25 -19.51 15.88
CA ASN A 209 -6.36 -20.45 15.18
C ASN A 209 -7.16 -21.58 14.48
N LYS A 210 -7.86 -21.20 13.39
CA LYS A 210 -8.59 -22.13 12.53
C LYS A 210 -8.21 -21.90 11.06
N PRO A 211 -8.03 -22.93 10.25
CA PRO A 211 -7.48 -22.84 8.89
C PRO A 211 -8.21 -21.89 7.93
N VAL A 212 -9.48 -21.59 8.18
CA VAL A 212 -10.26 -20.65 7.34
C VAL A 212 -10.54 -19.35 8.07
N ILE A 213 -10.93 -19.44 9.34
CA ILE A 213 -11.35 -18.26 10.14
C ILE A 213 -10.14 -17.40 10.52
N GLY A 214 -9.01 -18.03 10.85
CA GLY A 214 -7.77 -17.32 11.17
C GLY A 214 -7.35 -16.34 10.06
N PRO A 215 -7.12 -16.81 8.82
CA PRO A 215 -6.76 -15.91 7.70
C PRO A 215 -7.79 -14.81 7.42
N LEU A 216 -9.09 -15.08 7.58
CA LEU A 216 -10.12 -14.05 7.39
C LEU A 216 -10.02 -12.92 8.43
N ILE A 217 -9.85 -13.28 9.71
CA ILE A 217 -9.75 -12.29 10.78
C ILE A 217 -8.42 -11.52 10.69
N THR A 218 -7.31 -12.22 10.47
CA THR A 218 -6.00 -11.56 10.38
C THR A 218 -5.90 -10.64 9.17
N SER A 219 -6.53 -10.98 8.03
CA SER A 219 -6.64 -10.07 6.89
C SER A 219 -7.40 -8.79 7.25
N LEU A 220 -8.46 -8.90 8.06
CA LEU A 220 -9.22 -7.73 8.49
C LEU A 220 -8.40 -6.84 9.44
N ILE A 221 -7.67 -7.46 10.37
CA ILE A 221 -6.77 -6.75 11.29
C ILE A 221 -5.63 -6.08 10.51
N GLY A 222 -5.06 -6.76 9.53
CA GLY A 222 -4.01 -6.21 8.68
C GLY A 222 -4.43 -4.96 7.89
N LEU A 223 -5.72 -4.78 7.60
CA LEU A 223 -6.23 -3.56 6.95
C LEU A 223 -6.22 -2.32 7.87
N ILE A 224 -5.98 -2.48 9.16
CA ILE A 224 -5.80 -1.33 10.06
C ILE A 224 -4.56 -0.57 9.59
N PRO A 225 -4.68 0.71 9.23
CA PRO A 225 -3.57 1.46 8.62
C PRO A 225 -2.54 1.91 9.65
N ASN A 226 -1.94 0.94 10.35
CA ASN A 226 -0.92 1.13 11.37
C ASN A 226 0.04 -0.06 11.43
N CYS A 227 1.29 0.21 11.81
CA CYS A 227 2.35 -0.80 12.02
C CYS A 227 2.02 -1.77 13.16
N ALA A 228 1.27 -1.34 14.20
CA ALA A 228 0.89 -2.18 15.34
C ALA A 228 0.17 -3.47 14.90
N ALA A 229 -0.64 -3.44 13.84
CA ALA A 229 -1.31 -4.63 13.35
C ALA A 229 -0.31 -5.70 12.86
N SER A 230 0.73 -5.30 12.13
CA SER A 230 1.78 -6.22 11.66
C SER A 230 2.65 -6.73 12.81
N VAL A 231 2.91 -5.90 13.82
CA VAL A 231 3.63 -6.29 15.05
C VAL A 231 2.86 -7.39 15.79
N ILE A 232 1.57 -7.16 16.09
CA ILE A 232 0.70 -8.12 16.79
C ILE A 232 0.66 -9.45 16.02
N ILE A 233 0.38 -9.43 14.71
CA ILE A 233 0.29 -10.62 13.89
C ILE A 233 1.61 -11.39 13.85
N THR A 234 2.75 -10.68 13.77
CA THR A 234 4.07 -11.31 13.74
C THR A 234 4.41 -11.97 15.07
N ASN A 235 4.16 -11.30 16.21
CA ASN A 235 4.42 -11.84 17.54
C ASN A 235 3.56 -13.07 17.82
N MET A 236 2.26 -13.03 17.49
CA MET A 236 1.37 -14.18 17.65
C MET A 236 1.82 -15.41 16.85
N TYR A 237 2.42 -15.20 15.68
CA TYR A 237 3.00 -16.30 14.92
C TYR A 237 4.25 -16.87 15.59
N LEU A 238 5.14 -16.02 16.09
CA LEU A 238 6.33 -16.45 16.83
C LEU A 238 6.01 -17.21 18.11
N GLU A 239 4.93 -16.82 18.78
CA GLU A 239 4.39 -17.50 19.96
C GLU A 239 3.58 -18.78 19.61
N ASN A 240 3.50 -19.15 18.34
CA ASN A 240 2.71 -20.30 17.84
C ASN A 240 1.20 -20.21 18.16
N VAL A 241 0.68 -19.02 18.34
CA VAL A 241 -0.76 -18.77 18.57
C VAL A 241 -1.56 -18.85 17.28
N ILE A 242 -0.95 -18.41 16.17
CA ILE A 242 -1.60 -18.42 14.85
C ILE A 242 -0.79 -19.24 13.82
N SER A 243 -1.49 -19.70 12.79
CA SER A 243 -0.89 -20.43 11.66
C SER A 243 -0.06 -19.52 10.75
N LEU A 244 0.81 -20.14 9.94
CA LEU A 244 1.57 -19.43 8.90
C LEU A 244 0.62 -18.74 7.89
N GLY A 245 -0.45 -19.39 7.47
CA GLY A 245 -1.41 -18.80 6.55
C GLY A 245 -2.15 -17.60 7.15
N SER A 246 -2.50 -17.66 8.45
CA SER A 246 -3.08 -16.53 9.18
C SER A 246 -2.10 -15.35 9.24
N MET A 247 -0.83 -15.60 9.57
CA MET A 247 0.20 -14.56 9.59
C MET A 247 0.37 -13.93 8.20
N ILE A 248 0.58 -14.75 7.16
CA ILE A 248 0.79 -14.25 5.80
C ILE A 248 -0.44 -13.46 5.32
N SER A 249 -1.65 -13.94 5.61
CA SER A 249 -2.90 -13.27 5.26
C SER A 249 -2.96 -11.84 5.80
N GLY A 250 -2.71 -11.66 7.10
CA GLY A 250 -2.69 -10.35 7.72
C GLY A 250 -1.57 -9.45 7.22
N LEU A 251 -0.37 -10.02 7.04
CA LEU A 251 0.77 -9.26 6.51
C LEU A 251 0.65 -8.90 5.02
N LEU A 252 -0.11 -9.64 4.22
CA LEU A 252 -0.43 -9.29 2.84
C LEU A 252 -1.39 -8.10 2.77
N THR A 253 -2.33 -7.99 3.68
CA THR A 253 -3.28 -6.88 3.72
C THR A 253 -2.73 -5.64 4.43
N GLY A 254 -1.64 -5.79 5.17
CA GLY A 254 -0.97 -4.73 5.92
C GLY A 254 -0.21 -3.77 5.04
N ALA A 255 -0.91 -2.86 4.38
CA ALA A 255 -0.30 -1.78 3.59
C ALA A 255 0.10 -0.56 4.44
N GLY A 256 0.00 -0.69 5.77
CA GLY A 256 0.35 0.37 6.72
C GLY A 256 -0.39 1.69 6.44
N VAL A 257 0.28 2.81 6.67
CA VAL A 257 -0.27 4.15 6.49
C VAL A 257 -0.66 4.46 5.03
N GLY A 258 -0.15 3.69 4.05
CA GLY A 258 -0.47 3.85 2.64
C GLY A 258 -1.98 3.80 2.35
N LEU A 259 -2.74 2.95 3.08
CA LEU A 259 -4.21 2.89 2.96
C LEU A 259 -4.89 4.19 3.44
N ALA A 260 -4.42 4.78 4.53
CA ALA A 260 -4.96 6.05 5.02
C ALA A 260 -4.68 7.19 4.02
N VAL A 261 -3.46 7.23 3.48
CA VAL A 261 -3.08 8.21 2.47
C VAL A 261 -3.90 8.06 1.18
N LEU A 262 -4.29 6.83 0.81
CA LEU A 262 -5.15 6.59 -0.35
C LEU A 262 -6.48 7.36 -0.26
N PHE A 263 -7.10 7.41 0.92
CA PHE A 263 -8.33 8.18 1.12
C PHE A 263 -8.12 9.69 1.13
N LYS A 264 -6.91 10.14 1.43
CA LYS A 264 -6.56 11.56 1.40
C LYS A 264 -6.26 12.04 -0.03
N THR A 265 -5.58 11.20 -0.83
CA THR A 265 -5.03 11.61 -2.14
C THR A 265 -5.88 11.19 -3.33
N ASN A 266 -6.72 10.15 -3.19
CA ASN A 266 -7.61 9.70 -4.26
C ASN A 266 -9.08 9.94 -3.89
N ASN A 267 -9.70 10.93 -4.52
CA ASN A 267 -11.09 11.34 -4.24
C ASN A 267 -12.16 10.34 -4.70
N LYS A 268 -11.78 9.33 -5.47
CA LYS A 268 -12.71 8.31 -5.97
C LYS A 268 -13.00 7.26 -4.88
N ILE A 269 -13.86 7.56 -3.91
CA ILE A 269 -14.17 6.70 -2.75
C ILE A 269 -14.54 5.27 -3.15
N LYS A 270 -15.30 5.08 -4.25
CA LYS A 270 -15.67 3.74 -4.74
C LYS A 270 -14.47 2.93 -5.20
N GLU A 271 -13.48 3.59 -5.80
CA GLU A 271 -12.23 2.98 -6.22
C GLU A 271 -11.40 2.58 -4.99
N ASN A 272 -11.30 3.46 -3.99
CA ASN A 272 -10.59 3.19 -2.74
C ASN A 272 -11.18 1.98 -1.98
N ILE A 273 -12.51 1.92 -1.87
CA ILE A 273 -13.20 0.77 -1.26
C ILE A 273 -12.94 -0.50 -2.09
N GLY A 274 -12.98 -0.41 -3.41
CA GLY A 274 -12.66 -1.52 -4.30
C GLY A 274 -11.24 -2.06 -4.09
N ILE A 275 -10.25 -1.17 -3.89
CA ILE A 275 -8.87 -1.53 -3.58
C ILE A 275 -8.78 -2.29 -2.25
N ILE A 276 -9.46 -1.81 -1.20
CA ILE A 276 -9.48 -2.48 0.12
C ILE A 276 -10.11 -3.86 0.02
N VAL A 277 -11.27 -3.97 -0.63
CA VAL A 277 -11.95 -5.27 -0.79
C VAL A 277 -11.08 -6.24 -1.58
N LEU A 278 -10.41 -5.77 -2.62
CA LEU A 278 -9.51 -6.58 -3.44
C LEU A 278 -8.30 -7.06 -2.62
N LEU A 279 -7.68 -6.16 -1.86
CA LEU A 279 -6.56 -6.45 -0.99
C LEU A 279 -6.94 -7.50 0.08
N TYR A 280 -8.09 -7.29 0.74
CA TYR A 280 -8.65 -8.24 1.70
C TYR A 280 -8.89 -9.62 1.08
N ALA A 281 -9.53 -9.67 -0.08
CA ALA A 281 -9.85 -10.94 -0.75
C ALA A 281 -8.57 -11.71 -1.12
N ILE A 282 -7.57 -11.03 -1.69
CA ILE A 282 -6.30 -11.67 -2.06
C ILE A 282 -5.56 -12.17 -0.83
N GLY A 283 -5.46 -11.36 0.24
CA GLY A 283 -4.81 -11.74 1.48
C GLY A 283 -5.49 -12.96 2.13
N ALA A 284 -6.81 -12.90 2.31
CA ALA A 284 -7.58 -13.98 2.91
C ALA A 284 -7.49 -15.29 2.10
N ILE A 285 -7.69 -15.23 0.79
CA ILE A 285 -7.61 -16.40 -0.09
C ILE A 285 -6.21 -17.02 -0.04
N SER A 286 -5.16 -16.19 -0.11
CA SER A 286 -3.77 -16.65 -0.06
C SER A 286 -3.46 -17.36 1.26
N GLY A 287 -3.88 -16.79 2.39
CA GLY A 287 -3.68 -17.40 3.70
C GLY A 287 -4.44 -18.71 3.87
N ILE A 288 -5.70 -18.78 3.42
CA ILE A 288 -6.50 -20.01 3.43
C ILE A 288 -5.81 -21.11 2.60
N ILE A 289 -5.31 -20.77 1.41
CA ILE A 289 -4.60 -21.72 0.55
C ILE A 289 -3.35 -22.25 1.25
N ILE A 290 -2.56 -21.38 1.88
CA ILE A 290 -1.33 -21.77 2.60
C ILE A 290 -1.65 -22.74 3.75
N ASP A 291 -2.69 -22.44 4.54
CA ASP A 291 -3.11 -23.30 5.65
C ASP A 291 -3.66 -24.63 5.18
N LEU A 292 -4.44 -24.66 4.08
CA LEU A 292 -5.00 -25.91 3.52
C LEU A 292 -3.94 -26.80 2.90
N ILE A 293 -2.89 -26.23 2.30
CA ILE A 293 -1.76 -27.01 1.76
C ILE A 293 -0.89 -27.55 2.90
N GLY A 294 -0.98 -26.97 4.10
CA GLY A 294 -0.20 -27.40 5.26
C GLY A 294 1.28 -27.02 5.15
N ILE A 295 1.59 -25.88 4.52
CA ILE A 295 2.96 -25.35 4.47
C ILE A 295 3.34 -24.94 5.89
N ALA A 296 4.34 -25.62 6.47
CA ALA A 296 5.03 -25.22 7.70
C ALA A 296 6.45 -24.77 7.36
N LEU A 297 6.91 -23.67 7.96
CA LEU A 297 8.25 -23.10 7.74
C LEU A 297 9.07 -23.19 9.01
#